data_dbef2a6716b8a3680b0df526759f4cc1
#
_entry.id   dbef2a6716b8a3680b0df526759f4cc1
#
_cell.length_a   1.000
_cell.length_b   1.000
_cell.length_c   1.000
_cell.angle_alpha   90.00
_cell.angle_beta   90.00
_cell.angle_gamma   90.00
#
_symmetry.space_group_name_H-M   'P 1'
#
loop_
_entity.id
_entity.type
_entity.pdbx_description
1 polymer ?
#
loop_
_entity_poly.entity_id
_entity_poly.type
_entity_poly.pdbx_seq_one_letter_code
_entity_poly.pdbx_strand_id
1 'polypeptide(L)'
;MKHPFLLSLLGVFFILTTSCGGKYAATEKIYKKKAGVFAADYKKNPADRQLHKIDVENREWIGSTNFGIRKPNYVMIHHTAQDSIQQTIKTFHSERAQVSSHYVIGRNGEIVQMVNDLFRAHHAGLGRWGNDTDLNSSSIGIELDNNGVSDPWPEAQIESLLRLLEYLKETYRIPQGNFIGHADYAPARKNDPARFPWERLAEHGFGFWYDADLEPAPDNFDEKIALRIIGYDTSNLNAAIKAFKRRFIQDDAPSKLNDHDKAVLYAVMLKYL
;
A
#
# COMPACT_ATOMS: atom_id res chain seq x y z
N MET A 1 73.99 -19.34 44.37
CA MET A 1 72.68 -19.96 44.15
C MET A 1 71.75 -18.83 43.65
N LYS A 2 71.46 -18.81 42.34
CA LYS A 2 70.63 -17.78 41.71
C LYS A 2 69.29 -18.40 41.33
N HIS A 3 68.18 -17.89 41.89
CA HIS A 3 66.82 -18.27 41.53
C HIS A 3 66.36 -17.41 40.33
N PRO A 4 65.79 -17.96 39.27
CA PRO A 4 65.13 -17.17 38.22
C PRO A 4 63.67 -16.89 38.60
N PHE A 5 63.28 -15.63 38.48
CA PHE A 5 61.92 -15.14 38.62
C PHE A 5 61.13 -15.51 37.36
N LEU A 6 60.10 -16.30 37.53
CA LEU A 6 59.18 -16.66 36.44
C LEU A 6 58.06 -15.63 36.37
N LEU A 7 58.10 -14.71 35.37
CA LEU A 7 57.02 -13.83 35.05
C LEU A 7 55.91 -14.57 34.29
N SER A 8 54.80 -14.79 34.96
CA SER A 8 53.56 -15.32 34.37
C SER A 8 52.82 -14.19 33.66
N LEU A 9 52.84 -14.17 32.33
CA LEU A 9 52.06 -13.27 31.49
C LEU A 9 50.61 -13.82 31.38
N LEU A 10 49.67 -13.23 32.13
CA LEU A 10 48.25 -13.49 31.98
C LEU A 10 47.75 -12.70 30.77
N GLY A 11 47.63 -13.35 29.60
CA GLY A 11 47.00 -12.81 28.44
C GLY A 11 45.46 -12.73 28.64
N VAL A 12 44.94 -11.53 28.84
CA VAL A 12 43.51 -11.29 28.81
C VAL A 12 43.00 -11.39 27.40
N PHE A 13 42.41 -12.53 27.06
CA PHE A 13 41.73 -12.74 25.77
C PHE A 13 40.39 -12.00 25.81
N PHE A 14 40.34 -10.79 25.25
CA PHE A 14 39.09 -10.06 25.05
C PHE A 14 38.34 -10.73 23.91
N ILE A 15 37.41 -11.65 24.21
CA ILE A 15 36.48 -12.21 23.23
C ILE A 15 35.51 -11.08 22.88
N LEU A 16 35.78 -10.40 21.75
CA LEU A 16 34.81 -9.56 21.07
C LEU A 16 33.71 -10.49 20.56
N THR A 17 32.66 -10.72 21.34
CA THR A 17 31.41 -11.29 20.82
C THR A 17 30.80 -10.27 19.87
N THR A 18 31.18 -10.32 18.60
CA THR A 18 30.43 -9.67 17.54
C THR A 18 29.06 -10.28 17.56
N SER A 19 28.09 -9.51 18.05
CA SER A 19 26.67 -9.84 17.94
C SER A 19 26.35 -10.05 16.45
N CYS A 20 26.16 -11.29 16.02
CA CYS A 20 25.70 -11.67 14.69
C CYS A 20 24.21 -11.33 14.50
N GLY A 21 23.76 -10.19 14.94
CA GLY A 21 22.44 -9.66 14.62
C GLY A 21 22.49 -8.96 13.28
N GLY A 22 21.66 -9.36 12.30
CA GLY A 22 21.53 -8.64 11.02
C GLY A 22 21.21 -7.15 11.25
N LYS A 23 21.48 -6.33 10.24
CA LYS A 23 21.29 -4.86 10.25
C LYS A 23 19.94 -4.40 10.86
N TYR A 24 18.90 -5.22 10.74
CA TYR A 24 17.53 -4.92 11.17
C TYR A 24 17.04 -5.78 12.36
N ALA A 25 17.92 -6.52 13.05
CA ALA A 25 17.56 -7.44 14.12
C ALA A 25 16.75 -6.79 15.27
N ALA A 26 17.04 -5.53 15.58
CA ALA A 26 16.30 -4.80 16.63
C ALA A 26 14.85 -4.53 16.22
N THR A 27 14.61 -4.07 15.00
CA THR A 27 13.24 -3.82 14.47
C THR A 27 12.48 -5.12 14.22
N GLU A 28 13.12 -6.18 13.78
CA GLU A 28 12.50 -7.51 13.66
C GLU A 28 12.04 -8.04 15.02
N LYS A 29 12.81 -7.82 16.07
CA LYS A 29 12.41 -8.19 17.45
C LYS A 29 11.16 -7.44 17.89
N ILE A 30 11.08 -6.14 17.59
CA ILE A 30 9.89 -5.31 17.88
C ILE A 30 8.69 -5.80 17.07
N TYR A 31 8.87 -6.08 15.77
CA TYR A 31 7.84 -6.62 14.91
C TYR A 31 7.27 -7.94 15.47
N LYS A 32 8.12 -8.91 15.76
CA LYS A 32 7.71 -10.21 16.34
C LYS A 32 6.96 -10.04 17.66
N LYS A 33 7.41 -9.12 18.52
CA LYS A 33 6.72 -8.80 19.79
C LYS A 33 5.33 -8.24 19.55
N LYS A 34 5.17 -7.26 18.63
CA LYS A 34 3.85 -6.69 18.26
C LYS A 34 2.92 -7.75 17.67
N ALA A 35 3.42 -8.59 16.76
CA ALA A 35 2.65 -9.71 16.18
C ALA A 35 2.18 -10.70 17.25
N GLY A 36 3.03 -11.02 18.22
CA GLY A 36 2.67 -11.86 19.37
C GLY A 36 1.58 -11.27 20.24
N VAL A 37 1.61 -9.95 20.47
CA VAL A 37 0.54 -9.21 21.20
C VAL A 37 -0.78 -9.32 20.45
N PHE A 38 -0.80 -9.09 19.14
CA PHE A 38 -2.01 -9.22 18.32
C PHE A 38 -2.55 -10.65 18.35
N ALA A 39 -1.68 -11.67 18.19
CA ALA A 39 -2.08 -13.06 18.25
C ALA A 39 -2.69 -13.44 19.61
N ALA A 40 -2.12 -12.93 20.70
CA ALA A 40 -2.67 -13.13 22.05
C ALA A 40 -4.05 -12.44 22.21
N ASP A 41 -4.21 -11.27 21.62
CA ASP A 41 -5.45 -10.49 21.70
C ASP A 41 -6.60 -11.16 20.91
N TYR A 42 -6.30 -11.76 19.76
CA TYR A 42 -7.28 -12.52 18.97
C TYR A 42 -7.79 -13.80 19.67
N LYS A 43 -7.04 -14.34 20.61
CA LYS A 43 -7.45 -15.53 21.40
C LYS A 43 -8.39 -15.18 22.55
N LYS A 44 -8.53 -13.91 22.91
CA LYS A 44 -9.43 -13.50 23.98
C LYS A 44 -10.88 -13.65 23.58
N ASN A 45 -11.71 -13.95 24.57
CA ASN A 45 -13.17 -13.98 24.38
C ASN A 45 -13.68 -12.59 23.93
N PRO A 46 -14.31 -12.44 22.76
CA PRO A 46 -14.81 -11.16 22.29
C PRO A 46 -15.86 -10.51 23.19
N ALA A 47 -16.66 -11.31 23.93
CA ALA A 47 -17.67 -10.77 24.81
C ALA A 47 -17.09 -9.90 25.93
N ASP A 48 -15.93 -10.28 26.47
CA ASP A 48 -15.25 -9.52 27.54
C ASP A 48 -14.68 -8.19 27.03
N ARG A 49 -14.45 -8.07 25.73
CA ARG A 49 -13.77 -6.94 25.12
C ARG A 49 -14.71 -5.99 24.37
N GLN A 50 -15.65 -6.53 23.65
CA GLN A 50 -16.50 -5.79 22.70
C GLN A 50 -17.91 -5.55 23.24
N LEU A 51 -18.54 -6.55 23.83
CA LEU A 51 -19.93 -6.48 24.24
C LEU A 51 -20.15 -5.77 25.58
N HIS A 52 -19.12 -5.60 26.42
CA HIS A 52 -19.26 -4.87 27.70
C HIS A 52 -19.63 -3.40 27.53
N LYS A 53 -19.43 -2.82 26.35
CA LYS A 53 -19.79 -1.43 26.01
C LYS A 53 -21.26 -1.27 25.59
N ILE A 54 -21.95 -2.38 25.42
CA ILE A 54 -23.35 -2.39 25.01
C ILE A 54 -24.15 -2.75 26.26
N ASP A 55 -25.15 -1.94 26.60
CA ASP A 55 -26.08 -2.21 27.70
C ASP A 55 -27.07 -3.33 27.32
N VAL A 56 -26.61 -4.59 27.54
CA VAL A 56 -27.35 -5.82 27.26
C VAL A 56 -27.19 -6.74 28.46
N GLU A 57 -28.33 -7.14 29.07
CA GLU A 57 -28.33 -7.90 30.30
C GLU A 57 -27.72 -9.31 30.16
N ASN A 58 -27.97 -10.03 29.09
CA ASN A 58 -27.50 -11.41 28.89
C ASN A 58 -26.47 -11.48 27.75
N ARG A 59 -25.18 -11.40 28.08
CA ARG A 59 -24.06 -11.50 27.12
C ARG A 59 -23.43 -12.87 27.21
N GLU A 60 -23.51 -13.63 26.15
CA GLU A 60 -22.89 -14.94 26.05
C GLU A 60 -21.95 -14.96 24.82
N TRP A 61 -20.83 -15.64 24.97
CA TRP A 61 -19.94 -15.96 23.88
C TRP A 61 -20.00 -17.44 23.55
N ILE A 62 -20.47 -17.77 22.35
CA ILE A 62 -20.44 -19.11 21.80
C ILE A 62 -19.61 -19.09 20.53
N GLY A 63 -18.44 -19.74 20.57
CA GLY A 63 -17.49 -19.77 19.44
C GLY A 63 -18.04 -20.60 18.29
N SER A 64 -18.13 -20.02 17.09
CA SER A 64 -18.34 -20.77 15.85
C SER A 64 -17.02 -21.40 15.40
N THR A 65 -17.09 -22.56 14.74
CA THR A 65 -15.96 -23.17 14.04
C THR A 65 -15.78 -22.67 12.60
N ASN A 66 -16.76 -21.90 12.09
CA ASN A 66 -16.83 -21.43 10.70
C ASN A 66 -16.35 -19.98 10.61
N PHE A 67 -15.03 -19.75 10.73
CA PHE A 67 -14.41 -18.44 10.57
C PHE A 67 -13.03 -18.54 9.96
N GLY A 68 -12.51 -17.42 9.48
CA GLY A 68 -11.18 -17.30 8.93
C GLY A 68 -10.57 -15.92 9.17
N ILE A 69 -9.40 -15.68 8.62
CA ILE A 69 -8.72 -14.38 8.67
C ILE A 69 -9.26 -13.49 7.54
N ARG A 70 -9.49 -12.20 7.81
CA ARG A 70 -9.80 -11.21 6.76
C ARG A 70 -8.63 -11.10 5.81
N LYS A 71 -8.91 -10.94 4.51
CA LYS A 71 -7.93 -10.73 3.46
C LYS A 71 -8.04 -9.34 2.86
N PRO A 72 -6.93 -8.78 2.32
CA PRO A 72 -6.97 -7.51 1.60
C PRO A 72 -7.85 -7.61 0.35
N ASN A 73 -8.53 -6.52 0.01
CA ASN A 73 -9.41 -6.42 -1.16
C ASN A 73 -8.94 -5.39 -2.17
N TYR A 74 -7.95 -4.58 -1.82
CA TYR A 74 -7.35 -3.56 -2.68
C TYR A 74 -5.83 -3.69 -2.71
N VAL A 75 -5.23 -3.19 -3.78
CA VAL A 75 -3.82 -2.82 -3.85
C VAL A 75 -3.73 -1.33 -4.09
N MET A 76 -2.93 -0.63 -3.28
CA MET A 76 -2.64 0.78 -3.47
C MET A 76 -1.17 0.96 -3.83
N ILE A 77 -0.95 1.57 -5.00
CA ILE A 77 0.39 1.83 -5.54
C ILE A 77 0.78 3.26 -5.21
N HIS A 78 2.03 3.40 -4.73
CA HIS A 78 2.65 4.66 -4.35
C HIS A 78 3.96 4.88 -5.10
N HIS A 79 4.47 6.11 -5.10
CA HIS A 79 5.88 6.39 -5.25
C HIS A 79 6.44 6.98 -3.96
N THR A 80 7.68 6.65 -3.64
CA THR A 80 8.29 7.00 -2.35
C THR A 80 8.56 8.49 -2.18
N ALA A 81 8.68 9.25 -3.26
CA ALA A 81 9.19 10.63 -3.27
C ALA A 81 10.55 10.77 -2.55
N GLN A 82 11.39 9.73 -2.65
CA GLN A 82 12.71 9.63 -2.03
C GLN A 82 13.77 9.24 -3.07
N ASP A 83 15.04 9.36 -2.68
CA ASP A 83 16.17 9.18 -3.60
C ASP A 83 16.63 7.73 -3.69
N SER A 84 16.22 6.86 -2.76
CA SER A 84 16.61 5.45 -2.73
C SER A 84 15.70 4.58 -1.87
N ILE A 85 15.66 3.29 -2.22
CA ILE A 85 14.98 2.26 -1.42
C ILE A 85 15.48 2.22 0.03
N GLN A 86 16.78 2.43 0.27
CA GLN A 86 17.38 2.43 1.60
C GLN A 86 16.86 3.59 2.46
N GLN A 87 16.62 4.75 1.86
CA GLN A 87 16.02 5.90 2.54
C GLN A 87 14.57 5.57 2.94
N THR A 88 13.80 4.96 2.05
CA THR A 88 12.43 4.52 2.31
C THR A 88 12.37 3.49 3.43
N ILE A 89 13.21 2.46 3.37
CA ILE A 89 13.31 1.45 4.42
C ILE A 89 13.67 2.10 5.76
N LYS A 90 14.62 3.03 5.78
CA LYS A 90 14.98 3.77 6.99
C LYS A 90 13.81 4.56 7.57
N THR A 91 13.02 5.20 6.70
CA THR A 91 11.80 5.94 7.12
C THR A 91 10.79 5.00 7.76
N PHE A 92 10.50 3.87 7.12
CA PHE A 92 9.51 2.90 7.62
C PHE A 92 9.95 2.10 8.85
N HIS A 93 11.25 2.06 9.14
CA HIS A 93 11.78 1.54 10.40
C HIS A 93 11.66 2.54 11.55
N SER A 94 11.48 3.82 11.25
CA SER A 94 11.37 4.85 12.27
C SER A 94 10.00 4.84 12.92
N GLU A 95 9.92 4.49 14.19
CA GLU A 95 8.67 4.57 14.95
C GLU A 95 8.09 6.00 14.97
N ARG A 96 8.95 7.02 14.92
CA ARG A 96 8.56 8.43 14.86
C ARG A 96 7.81 8.80 13.58
N ALA A 97 8.13 8.13 12.46
CA ALA A 97 7.54 8.43 11.16
C ALA A 97 6.06 8.02 11.08
N GLN A 98 5.62 7.05 11.90
CA GLN A 98 4.24 6.54 11.97
C GLN A 98 3.67 6.10 10.61
N VAL A 99 4.53 5.82 9.62
CA VAL A 99 4.19 5.34 8.28
C VAL A 99 4.87 4.00 8.00
N SER A 100 4.23 3.18 7.20
CA SER A 100 4.75 1.90 6.73
C SER A 100 4.03 1.46 5.47
N SER A 101 4.61 0.54 4.71
CA SER A 101 3.99 -0.13 3.58
C SER A 101 4.16 -1.65 3.73
N HIS A 102 3.39 -2.44 2.99
CA HIS A 102 3.56 -3.89 2.97
C HIS A 102 4.81 -4.25 2.17
N TYR A 103 5.01 -3.60 1.03
CA TYR A 103 6.13 -3.83 0.13
C TYR A 103 6.80 -2.53 -0.30
N VAL A 104 8.09 -2.61 -0.57
CA VAL A 104 8.88 -1.58 -1.25
C VAL A 104 9.60 -2.24 -2.41
N ILE A 105 9.55 -1.64 -3.61
CA ILE A 105 10.22 -2.15 -4.81
C ILE A 105 11.27 -1.13 -5.27
N GLY A 106 12.52 -1.55 -5.32
CA GLY A 106 13.66 -0.76 -5.79
C GLY A 106 13.66 -0.57 -7.30
N ARG A 107 14.43 0.41 -7.79
CA ARG A 107 14.59 0.69 -9.23
C ARG A 107 15.19 -0.48 -10.01
N ASN A 108 15.95 -1.34 -9.35
CA ASN A 108 16.53 -2.57 -9.89
C ASN A 108 15.59 -3.78 -9.85
N GLY A 109 14.35 -3.60 -9.39
CA GLY A 109 13.35 -4.66 -9.23
C GLY A 109 13.47 -5.45 -7.92
N GLU A 110 14.35 -5.07 -6.99
CA GLU A 110 14.40 -5.65 -5.66
C GLU A 110 13.05 -5.46 -4.93
N ILE A 111 12.49 -6.53 -4.36
CA ILE A 111 11.27 -6.48 -3.56
C ILE A 111 11.60 -6.70 -2.09
N VAL A 112 11.22 -5.76 -1.24
CA VAL A 112 11.35 -5.84 0.21
C VAL A 112 9.96 -5.87 0.84
N GLN A 113 9.62 -6.95 1.54
CA GLN A 113 8.40 -7.02 2.35
C GLN A 113 8.69 -6.47 3.75
N MET A 114 7.91 -5.49 4.19
CA MET A 114 8.08 -4.82 5.49
C MET A 114 6.98 -5.15 6.49
N VAL A 115 5.76 -5.39 6.02
CA VAL A 115 4.60 -5.75 6.86
C VAL A 115 3.93 -6.99 6.26
N ASN A 116 3.49 -7.91 7.11
CA ASN A 116 2.70 -9.06 6.67
C ASN A 116 1.37 -8.60 6.08
N ASP A 117 0.93 -9.20 4.97
CA ASP A 117 -0.26 -8.82 4.19
C ASP A 117 -1.55 -8.78 5.01
N LEU A 118 -1.63 -9.56 6.08
CA LEU A 118 -2.80 -9.64 6.96
C LEU A 118 -2.78 -8.62 8.10
N PHE A 119 -1.71 -7.84 8.21
CA PHE A 119 -1.61 -6.74 9.17
C PHE A 119 -1.89 -5.41 8.49
N ARG A 120 -2.31 -4.44 9.29
CA ARG A 120 -2.60 -3.09 8.83
C ARG A 120 -1.32 -2.26 8.76
N ALA A 121 -0.80 -2.02 7.56
CA ALA A 121 0.25 -1.02 7.33
C ALA A 121 -0.35 0.40 7.30
N HIS A 122 0.50 1.43 7.46
CA HIS A 122 0.10 2.84 7.53
C HIS A 122 0.59 3.59 6.29
N HIS A 123 -0.09 3.45 5.14
CA HIS A 123 0.31 4.04 3.87
C HIS A 123 -0.76 4.96 3.24
N ALA A 124 -2.05 4.69 3.46
CA ALA A 124 -3.12 5.40 2.77
C ALA A 124 -3.46 6.77 3.38
N GLY A 125 -3.36 6.90 4.71
CA GLY A 125 -3.82 8.09 5.42
C GLY A 125 -5.32 8.33 5.24
N LEU A 126 -5.74 9.61 5.28
CA LEU A 126 -7.13 10.00 5.06
C LEU A 126 -7.47 10.07 3.56
N GLY A 127 -8.62 9.58 3.18
CA GLY A 127 -9.13 9.58 1.80
C GLY A 127 -10.42 8.80 1.69
N ARG A 128 -10.87 8.56 0.46
CA ARG A 128 -12.06 7.77 0.15
C ARG A 128 -11.94 7.15 -1.24
N TRP A 129 -12.33 5.88 -1.34
CA TRP A 129 -12.56 5.22 -2.62
C TRP A 129 -13.88 4.45 -2.55
N GLY A 130 -14.84 4.83 -3.37
CA GLY A 130 -16.21 4.38 -3.22
C GLY A 130 -16.77 4.74 -1.85
N ASN A 131 -17.09 3.73 -1.05
CA ASN A 131 -17.57 3.89 0.33
C ASN A 131 -16.50 3.57 1.39
N ASP A 132 -15.30 3.13 0.97
CA ASP A 132 -14.22 2.80 1.90
C ASP A 132 -13.38 4.05 2.24
N THR A 133 -13.28 4.37 3.51
CA THR A 133 -12.54 5.51 4.07
C THR A 133 -11.31 5.10 4.88
N ASP A 134 -11.02 3.79 5.01
CA ASP A 134 -9.85 3.26 5.71
C ASP A 134 -9.14 2.18 4.90
N LEU A 135 -8.54 2.57 3.77
CA LEU A 135 -7.80 1.63 2.92
C LEU A 135 -6.52 1.08 3.58
N ASN A 136 -6.04 1.64 4.70
CA ASN A 136 -5.04 0.95 5.51
C ASN A 136 -5.51 -0.41 6.02
N SER A 137 -6.82 -0.57 6.27
CA SER A 137 -7.41 -1.79 6.81
C SER A 137 -7.87 -2.78 5.74
N SER A 138 -7.98 -2.35 4.48
CA SER A 138 -8.53 -3.17 3.38
C SER A 138 -7.60 -3.34 2.19
N SER A 139 -6.39 -2.73 2.19
CA SER A 139 -5.47 -2.79 1.06
C SER A 139 -4.07 -3.29 1.42
N ILE A 140 -3.34 -3.70 0.37
CA ILE A 140 -1.89 -3.86 0.37
C ILE A 140 -1.28 -2.58 -0.22
N GLY A 141 -0.43 -1.89 0.56
CA GLY A 141 0.36 -0.77 0.06
C GLY A 141 1.68 -1.23 -0.54
N ILE A 142 2.00 -0.74 -1.74
CA ILE A 142 3.24 -1.00 -2.46
C ILE A 142 3.90 0.33 -2.79
N GLU A 143 5.10 0.53 -2.29
CA GLU A 143 5.93 1.72 -2.53
C GLU A 143 6.97 1.42 -3.62
N LEU A 144 6.99 2.23 -4.65
CA LEU A 144 7.97 2.15 -5.73
C LEU A 144 9.03 3.24 -5.52
N ASP A 145 10.30 2.85 -5.48
CA ASP A 145 11.41 3.80 -5.38
C ASP A 145 11.46 4.70 -6.62
N ASN A 146 10.96 5.91 -6.46
CA ASN A 146 10.88 6.94 -7.51
C ASN A 146 10.69 8.31 -6.85
N ASN A 147 11.36 9.34 -7.35
CA ASN A 147 11.26 10.69 -6.80
C ASN A 147 9.92 11.39 -7.10
N GLY A 148 9.11 10.83 -8.01
CA GLY A 148 7.81 11.39 -8.39
C GLY A 148 7.86 12.65 -9.27
N VAL A 149 9.05 13.13 -9.63
CA VAL A 149 9.27 14.39 -10.37
C VAL A 149 9.85 14.13 -11.77
N SER A 150 11.02 13.51 -11.84
CA SER A 150 11.78 13.35 -13.09
C SER A 150 12.21 11.92 -13.37
N ASP A 151 12.23 11.06 -12.34
CA ASP A 151 12.67 9.68 -12.51
C ASP A 151 11.79 8.93 -13.51
N PRO A 152 12.39 8.13 -14.41
CA PRO A 152 11.64 7.19 -15.22
C PRO A 152 11.13 6.03 -14.36
N TRP A 153 10.25 5.23 -14.90
CA TRP A 153 9.84 3.94 -14.33
C TRP A 153 10.70 2.83 -14.96
N PRO A 154 11.74 2.31 -14.28
CA PRO A 154 12.63 1.29 -14.84
C PRO A 154 11.88 0.00 -15.14
N GLU A 155 12.23 -0.65 -16.26
CA GLU A 155 11.62 -1.90 -16.69
C GLU A 155 11.68 -2.99 -15.60
N ALA A 156 12.84 -3.18 -14.98
CA ALA A 156 13.04 -4.16 -13.91
C ALA A 156 12.10 -3.93 -12.71
N GLN A 157 11.80 -2.64 -12.39
CA GLN A 157 10.86 -2.28 -11.32
C GLN A 157 9.43 -2.64 -11.69
N ILE A 158 8.99 -2.31 -12.92
CA ILE A 158 7.63 -2.60 -13.40
C ILE A 158 7.41 -4.09 -13.54
N GLU A 159 8.36 -4.86 -14.09
CA GLU A 159 8.25 -6.32 -14.15
C GLU A 159 8.15 -6.98 -12.77
N SER A 160 8.91 -6.50 -11.80
CA SER A 160 8.83 -7.00 -10.42
C SER A 160 7.50 -6.64 -9.78
N LEU A 161 6.98 -5.44 -10.07
CA LEU A 161 5.63 -5.05 -9.64
C LEU A 161 4.58 -5.99 -10.25
N LEU A 162 4.59 -6.22 -11.56
CA LEU A 162 3.61 -7.08 -12.23
C LEU A 162 3.59 -8.50 -11.63
N ARG A 163 4.76 -9.10 -11.37
CA ARG A 163 4.85 -10.40 -10.67
C ARG A 163 4.27 -10.38 -9.27
N LEU A 164 4.52 -9.32 -8.51
CA LEU A 164 3.94 -9.16 -7.17
C LEU A 164 2.41 -8.98 -7.24
N LEU A 165 1.92 -8.18 -8.20
CA LEU A 165 0.48 -7.96 -8.37
C LEU A 165 -0.25 -9.24 -8.76
N GLU A 166 0.32 -10.08 -9.63
CA GLU A 166 -0.23 -11.39 -10.00
C GLU A 166 -0.35 -12.30 -8.76
N TYR A 167 0.73 -12.42 -7.99
CA TYR A 167 0.71 -13.17 -6.74
C TYR A 167 -0.40 -12.69 -5.78
N LEU A 168 -0.52 -11.37 -5.57
CA LEU A 168 -1.51 -10.79 -4.66
C LEU A 168 -2.94 -10.98 -5.19
N LYS A 169 -3.14 -10.79 -6.49
CA LYS A 169 -4.44 -10.98 -7.16
C LYS A 169 -4.93 -12.41 -7.01
N GLU A 170 -4.09 -13.39 -7.28
CA GLU A 170 -4.42 -14.81 -7.17
C GLU A 170 -4.65 -15.23 -5.71
N THR A 171 -3.71 -14.87 -4.82
CA THR A 171 -3.75 -15.25 -3.40
C THR A 171 -4.99 -14.71 -2.71
N TYR A 172 -5.31 -13.44 -2.96
CA TYR A 172 -6.40 -12.75 -2.27
C TYR A 172 -7.64 -12.55 -3.14
N ARG A 173 -7.64 -13.00 -4.40
CA ARG A 173 -8.74 -12.84 -5.36
C ARG A 173 -9.18 -11.37 -5.44
N ILE A 174 -8.22 -10.46 -5.58
CA ILE A 174 -8.48 -9.03 -5.65
C ILE A 174 -9.12 -8.71 -7.01
N PRO A 175 -10.31 -8.06 -7.04
CA PRO A 175 -10.94 -7.67 -8.30
C PRO A 175 -10.08 -6.72 -9.13
N GLN A 176 -10.17 -6.80 -10.45
CA GLN A 176 -9.37 -5.98 -11.36
C GLN A 176 -9.49 -4.47 -11.08
N GLY A 177 -10.70 -3.96 -10.81
CA GLY A 177 -10.92 -2.54 -10.53
C GLY A 177 -10.33 -2.04 -9.20
N ASN A 178 -9.83 -2.96 -8.35
CA ASN A 178 -9.34 -2.63 -7.01
C ASN A 178 -7.81 -2.41 -6.95
N PHE A 179 -7.14 -2.28 -8.09
CA PHE A 179 -5.74 -1.84 -8.18
C PHE A 179 -5.72 -0.34 -8.47
N ILE A 180 -5.42 0.47 -7.47
CA ILE A 180 -5.56 1.93 -7.49
C ILE A 180 -4.27 2.64 -7.09
N GLY A 181 -4.18 3.93 -7.41
CA GLY A 181 -3.13 4.82 -6.92
C GLY A 181 -3.54 5.55 -5.64
N HIS A 182 -2.56 6.04 -4.90
CA HIS A 182 -2.84 6.88 -3.73
C HIS A 182 -3.57 8.19 -4.11
N ALA A 183 -3.22 8.75 -5.28
CA ALA A 183 -3.92 9.93 -5.82
C ALA A 183 -5.39 9.66 -6.14
N ASP A 184 -5.76 8.42 -6.50
CA ASP A 184 -7.17 8.05 -6.74
C ASP A 184 -7.97 8.08 -5.43
N TYR A 185 -7.38 7.55 -4.34
CA TYR A 185 -7.99 7.51 -3.01
C TYR A 185 -8.02 8.87 -2.30
N ALA A 186 -6.99 9.70 -2.49
CA ALA A 186 -6.83 10.98 -1.79
C ALA A 186 -6.58 12.14 -2.76
N PRO A 187 -7.49 12.41 -3.73
CA PRO A 187 -7.24 13.27 -4.88
C PRO A 187 -6.89 14.72 -4.53
N ALA A 188 -7.40 15.24 -3.40
CA ALA A 188 -7.11 16.60 -2.95
C ALA A 188 -5.76 16.73 -2.22
N ARG A 189 -5.11 15.61 -1.87
CA ARG A 189 -3.97 15.59 -0.96
C ARG A 189 -2.73 14.92 -1.55
N LYS A 190 -2.93 14.03 -2.54
CA LYS A 190 -1.90 13.15 -3.08
C LYS A 190 -1.80 13.23 -4.60
N ASN A 191 -0.60 12.93 -5.10
CA ASN A 191 -0.31 12.88 -6.53
C ASN A 191 0.42 11.59 -6.95
N ASP A 192 0.66 10.68 -6.03
CA ASP A 192 1.38 9.43 -6.25
C ASP A 192 0.47 8.28 -6.70
N PRO A 193 0.94 7.39 -7.59
CA PRO A 193 2.16 7.51 -8.37
C PRO A 193 1.97 8.45 -9.58
N ALA A 194 2.94 9.36 -9.80
CA ALA A 194 2.90 10.30 -10.91
C ALA A 194 3.48 9.69 -12.19
N ARG A 195 2.89 10.01 -13.36
CA ARG A 195 3.35 9.55 -14.69
C ARG A 195 3.57 8.03 -14.76
N PHE A 196 2.74 7.30 -14.04
CA PHE A 196 2.85 5.87 -13.87
C PHE A 196 2.22 5.13 -15.06
N PRO A 197 2.78 4.01 -15.53
CA PRO A 197 2.30 3.28 -16.72
C PRO A 197 1.04 2.45 -16.42
N TRP A 198 -0.07 3.10 -16.09
CA TRP A 198 -1.34 2.45 -15.74
C TRP A 198 -1.92 1.58 -16.85
N GLU A 199 -1.76 2.00 -18.11
CA GLU A 199 -2.19 1.23 -19.29
C GLU A 199 -1.56 -0.17 -19.29
N ARG A 200 -0.23 -0.23 -19.12
CA ARG A 200 0.50 -1.49 -19.04
C ARG A 200 0.03 -2.40 -17.89
N LEU A 201 -0.32 -1.84 -16.74
CA LEU A 201 -0.88 -2.63 -15.65
C LEU A 201 -2.25 -3.20 -16.03
N ALA A 202 -3.09 -2.41 -16.68
CA ALA A 202 -4.42 -2.81 -17.12
C ALA A 202 -4.36 -3.93 -18.17
N GLU A 203 -3.39 -3.91 -19.10
CA GLU A 203 -3.12 -4.98 -20.05
C GLU A 203 -2.86 -6.34 -19.37
N HIS A 204 -2.30 -6.31 -18.14
CA HIS A 204 -2.08 -7.49 -17.30
C HIS A 204 -3.22 -7.77 -16.30
N GLY A 205 -4.34 -7.02 -16.42
CA GLY A 205 -5.51 -7.21 -15.58
C GLY A 205 -5.41 -6.58 -14.18
N PHE A 206 -4.59 -5.54 -14.00
CA PHE A 206 -4.43 -4.78 -12.75
C PHE A 206 -4.92 -3.34 -12.93
N GLY A 207 -6.16 -3.10 -12.55
CA GLY A 207 -6.90 -1.88 -12.87
C GLY A 207 -7.56 -1.93 -14.24
N PHE A 208 -8.31 -0.89 -14.55
CA PHE A 208 -8.92 -0.72 -15.87
C PHE A 208 -8.21 0.38 -16.65
N TRP A 209 -8.28 0.26 -17.98
CA TRP A 209 -7.90 1.27 -18.95
C TRP A 209 -9.00 1.37 -20.02
N TYR A 210 -9.05 2.43 -20.78
CA TYR A 210 -9.99 2.58 -21.89
C TYR A 210 -9.47 1.90 -23.15
N ASP A 211 -10.38 1.57 -24.06
CA ASP A 211 -10.05 0.97 -25.36
C ASP A 211 -9.69 2.09 -26.36
N ALA A 212 -8.92 1.76 -27.41
CA ALA A 212 -8.46 2.74 -28.40
C ALA A 212 -9.61 3.42 -29.15
N ASP A 213 -10.69 2.68 -29.41
CA ASP A 213 -11.90 3.18 -30.07
C ASP A 213 -12.83 3.79 -29.02
N LEU A 214 -12.79 5.12 -28.89
CA LEU A 214 -13.61 5.85 -27.93
C LEU A 214 -14.91 6.33 -28.57
N GLU A 215 -16.04 6.01 -27.94
CA GLU A 215 -17.31 6.65 -28.25
C GLU A 215 -17.44 8.00 -27.53
N PRO A 216 -18.05 9.02 -28.17
CA PRO A 216 -18.35 10.28 -27.49
C PRO A 216 -19.24 10.04 -26.27
N ALA A 217 -19.00 10.78 -25.19
CA ALA A 217 -19.90 10.78 -24.06
C ALA A 217 -21.30 11.29 -24.49
N PRO A 218 -22.40 10.76 -23.94
CA PRO A 218 -23.76 11.24 -24.25
C PRO A 218 -23.96 12.73 -23.91
N ASP A 219 -24.89 13.40 -24.62
CA ASP A 219 -25.15 14.83 -24.40
C ASP A 219 -25.50 15.21 -22.96
N ASN A 220 -26.16 14.30 -22.22
CA ASN A 220 -26.52 14.48 -20.81
C ASN A 220 -25.52 13.83 -19.83
N PHE A 221 -24.29 13.59 -20.27
CA PHE A 221 -23.27 12.95 -19.44
C PHE A 221 -22.91 13.78 -18.20
N ASP A 222 -23.07 13.17 -17.02
CA ASP A 222 -22.70 13.77 -15.73
C ASP A 222 -21.34 13.23 -15.27
N GLU A 223 -20.32 14.07 -15.41
CA GLU A 223 -18.94 13.76 -15.02
C GLU A 223 -18.77 13.43 -13.53
N LYS A 224 -19.58 14.08 -12.67
CA LYS A 224 -19.54 13.82 -11.24
C LYS A 224 -20.08 12.44 -10.88
N ILE A 225 -21.17 12.03 -11.52
CA ILE A 225 -21.75 10.70 -11.36
C ILE A 225 -20.78 9.65 -11.90
N ALA A 226 -20.18 9.88 -13.07
CA ALA A 226 -19.19 8.96 -13.66
C ALA A 226 -17.98 8.75 -12.77
N LEU A 227 -17.39 9.81 -12.23
CA LEU A 227 -16.27 9.72 -11.29
C LEU A 227 -16.66 8.95 -10.02
N ARG A 228 -17.88 9.14 -9.50
CA ARG A 228 -18.37 8.38 -8.33
C ARG A 228 -18.56 6.89 -8.62
N ILE A 229 -19.03 6.53 -9.81
CA ILE A 229 -19.19 5.13 -10.23
C ILE A 229 -17.82 4.45 -10.24
N ILE A 230 -16.78 5.13 -10.74
CA ILE A 230 -15.39 4.61 -10.73
C ILE A 230 -14.88 4.45 -9.29
N GLY A 231 -15.27 5.32 -8.37
CA GLY A 231 -14.86 5.27 -6.95
C GLY A 231 -14.29 6.56 -6.39
N TYR A 232 -14.07 7.60 -7.20
CA TYR A 232 -13.49 8.87 -6.75
C TYR A 232 -14.36 9.60 -5.73
N ASP A 233 -13.72 10.23 -4.73
CA ASP A 233 -14.38 11.19 -3.85
C ASP A 233 -14.66 12.49 -4.60
N THR A 234 -15.91 12.74 -4.91
CA THR A 234 -16.38 13.93 -5.63
C THR A 234 -16.85 15.07 -4.71
N SER A 235 -16.53 15.03 -3.42
CA SER A 235 -16.74 16.15 -2.50
C SER A 235 -15.93 17.38 -2.92
N ASN A 236 -14.75 17.16 -3.53
CA ASN A 236 -13.98 18.14 -4.27
C ASN A 236 -13.84 17.67 -5.73
N LEU A 237 -14.81 18.07 -6.57
CA LEU A 237 -14.87 17.65 -7.96
C LEU A 237 -13.61 18.01 -8.76
N ASN A 238 -13.05 19.20 -8.55
CA ASN A 238 -11.83 19.62 -9.24
C ASN A 238 -10.63 18.70 -8.91
N ALA A 239 -10.51 18.27 -7.66
CA ALA A 239 -9.46 17.33 -7.26
C ALA A 239 -9.69 15.94 -7.86
N ALA A 240 -10.93 15.44 -7.90
CA ALA A 240 -11.29 14.18 -8.52
C ALA A 240 -10.97 14.18 -10.02
N ILE A 241 -11.33 15.25 -10.75
CA ILE A 241 -11.00 15.42 -12.17
C ILE A 241 -9.49 15.38 -12.39
N LYS A 242 -8.70 16.10 -11.57
CA LYS A 242 -7.23 16.08 -11.68
C LYS A 242 -6.64 14.70 -11.44
N ALA A 243 -7.14 13.95 -10.46
CA ALA A 243 -6.67 12.60 -10.20
C ALA A 243 -7.02 11.64 -11.34
N PHE A 244 -8.25 11.71 -11.86
CA PHE A 244 -8.66 10.98 -13.04
C PHE A 244 -7.76 11.30 -14.25
N LYS A 245 -7.54 12.57 -14.56
CA LYS A 245 -6.67 13.00 -15.66
C LYS A 245 -5.23 12.52 -15.47
N ARG A 246 -4.69 12.60 -14.27
CA ARG A 246 -3.34 12.09 -13.95
C ARG A 246 -3.21 10.60 -14.25
N ARG A 247 -4.24 9.82 -13.96
CA ARG A 247 -4.23 8.39 -14.21
C ARG A 247 -4.45 8.05 -15.68
N PHE A 248 -5.51 8.57 -16.30
CA PHE A 248 -6.00 8.10 -17.59
C PHE A 248 -5.59 8.98 -18.78
N ILE A 249 -5.34 10.27 -18.55
CA ILE A 249 -4.95 11.21 -19.61
C ILE A 249 -3.44 11.48 -19.59
N GLN A 250 -2.78 11.19 -18.43
CA GLN A 250 -1.36 11.50 -18.16
C GLN A 250 -1.04 13.01 -18.22
N ASP A 251 -2.08 13.85 -18.08
CA ASP A 251 -1.99 15.30 -17.96
C ASP A 251 -2.96 15.77 -16.86
N ASP A 252 -2.46 16.36 -15.79
CA ASP A 252 -3.26 16.77 -14.63
C ASP A 252 -3.64 18.25 -14.62
N ALA A 253 -3.31 18.98 -15.69
CA ALA A 253 -3.77 20.36 -15.91
C ALA A 253 -4.76 20.42 -17.09
N PRO A 254 -5.77 21.28 -17.06
CA PRO A 254 -6.50 21.89 -15.95
C PRO A 254 -7.54 20.93 -15.32
N SER A 255 -8.17 21.33 -14.20
CA SER A 255 -9.27 20.58 -13.56
C SER A 255 -10.60 20.74 -14.32
N LYS A 256 -10.57 20.56 -15.65
CA LYS A 256 -11.73 20.62 -16.55
C LYS A 256 -11.57 19.55 -17.63
N LEU A 257 -12.64 18.84 -17.92
CA LEU A 257 -12.68 17.84 -18.97
C LEU A 257 -13.04 18.50 -20.31
N ASN A 258 -12.23 18.23 -21.34
CA ASN A 258 -12.59 18.46 -22.72
C ASN A 258 -13.41 17.26 -23.27
N ASP A 259 -13.80 17.28 -24.55
CA ASP A 259 -14.64 16.21 -25.13
C ASP A 259 -13.91 14.87 -25.19
N HIS A 260 -12.61 14.86 -25.46
CA HIS A 260 -11.78 13.64 -25.38
C HIS A 260 -11.72 13.09 -23.96
N ASP A 261 -11.44 13.95 -22.96
CA ASP A 261 -11.40 13.55 -21.55
C ASP A 261 -12.73 12.94 -21.08
N LYS A 262 -13.87 13.50 -21.56
CA LYS A 262 -15.21 12.97 -21.27
C LYS A 262 -15.46 11.62 -21.94
N ALA A 263 -15.00 11.43 -23.18
CA ALA A 263 -15.09 10.13 -23.85
C ALA A 263 -14.29 9.06 -23.11
N VAL A 264 -13.06 9.38 -22.67
CA VAL A 264 -12.25 8.49 -21.81
C VAL A 264 -12.97 8.19 -20.48
N LEU A 265 -13.51 9.22 -19.81
CA LEU A 265 -14.22 9.03 -18.54
C LEU A 265 -15.46 8.14 -18.72
N TYR A 266 -16.20 8.33 -19.80
CA TYR A 266 -17.36 7.50 -20.13
C TYR A 266 -16.94 6.04 -20.37
N ALA A 267 -15.92 5.80 -21.20
CA ALA A 267 -15.41 4.46 -21.48
C ALA A 267 -14.90 3.75 -20.22
N VAL A 268 -14.17 4.45 -19.36
CA VAL A 268 -13.70 3.90 -18.07
C VAL A 268 -14.87 3.61 -17.13
N MET A 269 -15.84 4.52 -17.00
CA MET A 269 -17.03 4.33 -16.17
C MET A 269 -17.77 3.04 -16.52
N LEU A 270 -17.93 2.73 -17.82
CA LEU A 270 -18.61 1.52 -18.28
C LEU A 270 -17.93 0.23 -17.81
N LYS A 271 -16.62 0.24 -17.54
CA LYS A 271 -15.88 -0.91 -17.02
C LYS A 271 -16.11 -1.13 -15.52
N TYR A 272 -16.70 -0.18 -14.80
CA TYR A 272 -17.06 -0.26 -13.39
C TYR A 272 -18.55 -0.52 -13.12
N LEU A 273 -19.37 -0.59 -14.17
CA LEU A 273 -20.80 -0.98 -14.10
C LEU A 273 -20.96 -2.48 -14.20
#